data_f42a15c1188f792a127a1a2bf1fec7e2
#
_entry.id   f42a15c1188f792a127a1a2bf1fec7e2
#
_cell.length_a   1.000
_cell.length_b   1.000
_cell.length_c   1.000
_cell.angle_alpha   90.00
_cell.angle_beta   90.00
_cell.angle_gamma   90.00
#
_symmetry.space_group_name_H-M   'P 1'
#
loop_
_entity.id
_entity.type
_entity.pdbx_description
1 polymer ?
#
loop_
_entity_poly.entity_id
_entity_poly.type
_entity_poly.pdbx_seq_one_letter_code
_entity_poly.pdbx_strand_id
1 'polypeptide(L)'
;MPPSQVIPAAVIFGATACGKTALAAHLFTSHTRPINAEIISADSVQVYRGMPIGSAQPPQELLDALPHHLIGICDPSEEFSVADFVRNADELCKDIFSRGKLPVILGGTGFYIKHFMYGMPVTPQADPLIRAQLQEKMQRVGAAAMHAELAAFDPVS
;
A
#
# COMPACT_ATOMS: atom_id res chain seq x y z
N MET A 1 -2.51 14.30 -26.40
CA MET A 1 -1.94 13.25 -25.55
C MET A 1 -2.49 11.92 -26.05
N PRO A 2 -1.68 10.87 -26.27
CA PRO A 2 -2.23 9.56 -26.54
C PRO A 2 -3.12 9.14 -25.38
N PRO A 3 -4.21 8.39 -25.61
CA PRO A 3 -5.06 7.91 -24.53
C PRO A 3 -4.20 7.11 -23.56
N SER A 4 -4.34 7.40 -22.26
CA SER A 4 -3.63 6.64 -21.21
C SER A 4 -3.98 5.17 -21.40
N GLN A 5 -2.98 4.35 -21.68
CA GLN A 5 -3.17 2.92 -21.85
C GLN A 5 -3.73 2.34 -20.54
N VAL A 6 -4.90 1.73 -20.62
CA VAL A 6 -5.49 1.02 -19.47
C VAL A 6 -4.66 -0.24 -19.23
N ILE A 7 -4.06 -0.34 -18.05
CA ILE A 7 -3.26 -1.50 -17.63
C ILE A 7 -4.15 -2.40 -16.78
N PRO A 8 -4.43 -3.63 -17.19
CA PRO A 8 -5.17 -4.57 -16.35
C PRO A 8 -4.31 -5.00 -15.16
N ALA A 9 -4.89 -4.97 -13.96
CA ALA A 9 -4.29 -5.50 -12.75
C ALA A 9 -5.31 -6.33 -11.99
N ALA A 10 -4.86 -7.42 -11.35
CA ALA A 10 -5.70 -8.20 -10.45
C ALA A 10 -5.52 -7.71 -9.02
N VAL A 11 -6.58 -7.79 -8.20
CA VAL A 11 -6.52 -7.45 -6.77
C VAL A 11 -7.00 -8.65 -5.95
N ILE A 12 -6.16 -9.11 -5.02
CA ILE A 12 -6.49 -10.14 -4.02
C ILE A 12 -6.46 -9.47 -2.65
N PHE A 13 -7.63 -9.17 -2.14
CA PHE A 13 -7.82 -8.48 -0.86
C PHE A 13 -8.52 -9.37 0.16
N GLY A 14 -8.11 -9.27 1.41
CA GLY A 14 -8.77 -9.95 2.53
C GLY A 14 -7.98 -9.83 3.84
N ALA A 15 -8.58 -10.31 4.93
CA ALA A 15 -7.98 -10.25 6.25
C ALA A 15 -6.66 -11.04 6.35
N THR A 16 -5.84 -10.71 7.35
CA THR A 16 -4.63 -11.49 7.66
C THR A 16 -5.00 -12.96 7.93
N ALA A 17 -4.16 -13.89 7.51
CA ALA A 17 -4.34 -15.34 7.68
C ALA A 17 -5.56 -15.96 6.95
N CYS A 18 -6.25 -15.25 6.04
CA CYS A 18 -7.36 -15.82 5.26
C CYS A 18 -6.92 -16.63 4.02
N GLY A 19 -5.63 -16.90 3.84
CA GLY A 19 -5.12 -17.75 2.76
C GLY A 19 -4.77 -17.03 1.45
N LYS A 20 -4.72 -15.70 1.41
CA LYS A 20 -4.40 -14.92 0.18
C LYS A 20 -3.10 -15.37 -0.50
N THR A 21 -2.03 -15.53 0.27
CA THR A 21 -0.72 -15.93 -0.24
C THR A 21 -0.76 -17.34 -0.81
N ALA A 22 -1.44 -18.27 -0.14
CA ALA A 22 -1.63 -19.62 -0.64
C ALA A 22 -2.44 -19.67 -1.94
N LEU A 23 -3.49 -18.85 -2.02
CA LEU A 23 -4.28 -18.69 -3.25
C LEU A 23 -3.43 -18.15 -4.38
N ALA A 24 -2.64 -17.10 -4.15
CA ALA A 24 -1.76 -16.54 -5.17
C ALA A 24 -0.70 -17.56 -5.64
N ALA A 25 -0.09 -18.29 -4.71
CA ALA A 25 0.85 -19.36 -5.03
C ALA A 25 0.16 -20.41 -5.92
N HIS A 26 -1.02 -20.88 -5.55
CA HIS A 26 -1.75 -21.89 -6.33
C HIS A 26 -2.10 -21.39 -7.74
N LEU A 27 -2.54 -20.15 -7.89
CA LEU A 27 -2.97 -19.59 -9.17
C LEU A 27 -1.79 -19.29 -10.12
N PHE A 28 -0.67 -18.82 -9.59
CA PHE A 28 0.39 -18.21 -10.39
C PHE A 28 1.67 -19.06 -10.47
N THR A 29 1.81 -20.13 -9.66
CA THR A 29 2.92 -21.09 -9.79
C THR A 29 2.49 -22.43 -10.41
N SER A 30 1.22 -22.57 -10.81
CA SER A 30 0.71 -23.81 -11.41
C SER A 30 1.29 -24.06 -12.79
N HIS A 31 1.85 -25.24 -13.00
CA HIS A 31 2.38 -25.66 -14.29
C HIS A 31 1.32 -26.01 -15.35
N THR A 32 0.06 -26.21 -14.95
CA THR A 32 -1.02 -26.64 -15.87
C THR A 32 -1.66 -25.50 -16.63
N ARG A 33 -1.64 -24.29 -16.09
CA ARG A 33 -2.11 -23.05 -16.75
C ARG A 33 -1.29 -21.88 -16.21
N PRO A 34 -0.08 -21.67 -16.72
CA PRO A 34 0.80 -20.63 -16.19
C PRO A 34 0.23 -19.26 -16.54
N ILE A 35 -0.31 -18.56 -15.52
CA ILE A 35 -0.56 -17.12 -15.60
C ILE A 35 0.74 -16.46 -15.15
N ASN A 36 1.45 -15.86 -16.10
CA ASN A 36 2.69 -15.18 -15.79
C ASN A 36 2.38 -13.88 -15.05
N ALA A 37 2.60 -13.88 -13.74
CA ALA A 37 2.23 -12.80 -12.85
C ALA A 37 3.39 -12.40 -11.92
N GLU A 38 3.31 -11.18 -11.39
CA GLU A 38 4.15 -10.72 -10.29
C GLU A 38 3.29 -10.04 -9.23
N ILE A 39 3.63 -10.23 -7.98
CA ILE A 39 2.87 -9.72 -6.85
C ILE A 39 3.40 -8.33 -6.43
N ILE A 40 2.48 -7.42 -6.14
CA ILE A 40 2.76 -6.14 -5.48
C ILE A 40 2.11 -6.23 -4.11
N SER A 41 2.91 -6.30 -3.04
CA SER A 41 2.42 -6.45 -1.67
C SER A 41 1.76 -5.15 -1.19
N ALA A 42 0.45 -5.22 -0.89
CA ALA A 42 -0.31 -4.14 -0.27
C ALA A 42 -0.43 -4.37 1.25
N ASP A 43 0.73 -4.43 1.91
CA ASP A 43 0.85 -4.65 3.35
C ASP A 43 1.73 -3.57 3.98
N SER A 44 1.19 -2.85 4.97
CA SER A 44 1.87 -1.73 5.62
C SER A 44 2.98 -2.13 6.58
N VAL A 45 3.17 -3.43 6.82
CA VAL A 45 4.21 -3.98 7.71
C VAL A 45 5.26 -4.76 6.93
N GLN A 46 4.87 -5.54 5.92
CA GLN A 46 5.81 -6.30 5.09
C GLN A 46 6.80 -5.44 4.31
N VAL A 47 6.49 -4.16 4.12
CA VAL A 47 7.36 -3.20 3.43
C VAL A 47 8.69 -2.97 4.15
N TYR A 48 8.73 -3.19 5.47
CA TYR A 48 9.92 -2.93 6.28
C TYR A 48 10.91 -4.09 6.30
N ARG A 49 12.21 -3.76 6.23
CA ARG A 49 13.32 -4.72 6.32
C ARG A 49 13.47 -5.28 7.73
N GLY A 50 14.02 -6.49 7.83
CA GLY A 50 14.42 -7.09 9.10
C GLY A 50 13.27 -7.62 9.97
N MET A 51 12.03 -7.63 9.47
CA MET A 51 10.86 -8.11 10.22
C MET A 51 10.11 -9.26 9.52
N PRO A 52 10.79 -10.29 8.99
CA PRO A 52 10.11 -11.30 8.17
C PRO A 52 9.11 -12.15 8.94
N ILE A 53 9.40 -12.46 10.22
CA ILE A 53 8.54 -13.31 11.06
C ILE A 53 7.30 -12.52 11.52
N GLY A 54 7.50 -11.35 12.13
CA GLY A 54 6.42 -10.54 12.68
C GLY A 54 5.43 -10.01 11.65
N SER A 55 5.89 -9.80 10.42
CA SER A 55 5.05 -9.34 9.30
C SER A 55 4.48 -10.49 8.45
N ALA A 56 4.81 -11.73 8.77
CA ALA A 56 4.41 -12.92 8.00
C ALA A 56 4.79 -12.80 6.51
N GLN A 57 6.00 -12.34 6.19
CA GLN A 57 6.50 -12.33 4.83
C GLN A 57 6.49 -13.73 4.24
N PRO A 58 6.25 -13.88 2.91
CA PRO A 58 6.34 -15.18 2.26
C PRO A 58 7.72 -15.81 2.42
N PRO A 59 7.81 -17.16 2.49
CA PRO A 59 9.09 -17.84 2.54
C PRO A 59 9.87 -17.64 1.24
N GLN A 60 11.21 -17.76 1.32
CA GLN A 60 12.10 -17.48 0.19
C GLN A 60 11.79 -18.32 -1.04
N GLU A 61 11.43 -19.59 -0.85
CA GLU A 61 11.07 -20.49 -1.97
C GLU A 61 9.87 -19.95 -2.77
N LEU A 62 8.91 -19.29 -2.10
CA LEU A 62 7.79 -18.68 -2.79
C LEU A 62 8.20 -17.36 -3.47
N LEU A 63 9.05 -16.56 -2.85
CA LEU A 63 9.57 -15.34 -3.47
C LEU A 63 10.38 -15.62 -4.75
N ASP A 64 11.11 -16.73 -4.76
CA ASP A 64 11.90 -17.18 -5.92
C ASP A 64 10.98 -17.71 -7.04
N ALA A 65 9.90 -18.41 -6.68
CA ALA A 65 8.95 -18.97 -7.65
C ALA A 65 7.95 -17.94 -8.19
N LEU A 66 7.59 -16.95 -7.40
CA LEU A 66 6.62 -15.89 -7.73
C LEU A 66 7.17 -14.56 -7.21
N PRO A 67 7.70 -13.70 -8.08
CA PRO A 67 8.29 -12.43 -7.65
C PRO A 67 7.29 -11.55 -6.89
N HIS A 68 7.73 -11.02 -5.75
CA HIS A 68 6.98 -10.10 -4.90
C HIS A 68 7.72 -8.78 -4.80
N HIS A 69 7.00 -7.70 -5.03
CA HIS A 69 7.48 -6.33 -4.90
C HIS A 69 6.93 -5.69 -3.62
N LEU A 70 7.58 -4.65 -3.14
CA LEU A 70 7.25 -3.88 -1.94
C LEU A 70 7.34 -4.71 -0.63
N ILE A 71 8.21 -5.72 -0.60
CA ILE A 71 8.57 -6.46 0.60
C ILE A 71 9.99 -6.10 1.01
N GLY A 72 10.19 -5.67 2.25
CA GLY A 72 11.51 -5.38 2.81
C GLY A 72 12.29 -4.28 2.08
N ILE A 73 11.61 -3.28 1.55
CA ILE A 73 12.23 -2.19 0.77
C ILE A 73 12.57 -0.96 1.60
N CYS A 74 11.90 -0.77 2.74
CA CYS A 74 11.99 0.43 3.57
C CYS A 74 12.72 0.12 4.89
N ASP A 75 13.49 1.06 5.41
CA ASP A 75 14.06 0.93 6.77
C ASP A 75 12.96 1.17 7.81
N PRO A 76 12.95 0.47 8.96
CA PRO A 76 11.96 0.70 10.01
C PRO A 76 11.94 2.12 10.60
N SER A 77 13.00 2.89 10.42
CA SER A 77 13.07 4.31 10.82
C SER A 77 12.45 5.27 9.80
N GLU A 78 12.15 4.80 8.59
CA GLU A 78 11.56 5.58 7.52
C GLU A 78 10.03 5.47 7.51
N GLU A 79 9.35 6.54 7.09
CA GLU A 79 7.90 6.49 6.87
C GLU A 79 7.59 5.99 5.46
N PHE A 80 6.68 5.03 5.36
CA PHE A 80 6.12 4.57 4.09
C PHE A 80 4.62 4.85 4.06
N SER A 81 4.25 5.92 3.37
CA SER A 81 2.87 6.42 3.32
C SER A 81 2.02 5.71 2.27
N VAL A 82 0.69 5.92 2.32
CA VAL A 82 -0.23 5.47 1.26
C VAL A 82 0.11 6.10 -0.10
N ALA A 83 0.60 7.35 -0.11
CA ALA A 83 1.01 8.01 -1.35
C ALA A 83 2.24 7.34 -1.96
N ASP A 84 3.19 6.91 -1.13
CA ASP A 84 4.35 6.13 -1.58
C ASP A 84 3.91 4.78 -2.13
N PHE A 85 2.98 4.10 -1.45
CA PHE A 85 2.43 2.84 -1.96
C PHE A 85 1.79 3.02 -3.34
N VAL A 86 0.87 3.98 -3.50
CA VAL A 86 0.15 4.19 -4.77
C VAL A 86 1.13 4.52 -5.89
N ARG A 87 2.08 5.42 -5.66
CA ARG A 87 3.09 5.77 -6.66
C ARG A 87 3.91 4.56 -7.09
N ASN A 88 4.46 3.81 -6.13
CA ASN A 88 5.26 2.62 -6.43
C ASN A 88 4.43 1.52 -7.11
N ALA A 89 3.19 1.30 -6.67
CA ALA A 89 2.31 0.30 -7.26
C ALA A 89 1.95 0.65 -8.72
N ASP A 90 1.69 1.92 -9.03
CA ASP A 90 1.42 2.38 -10.40
C ASP A 90 2.64 2.18 -11.33
N GLU A 91 3.84 2.49 -10.84
CA GLU A 91 5.08 2.27 -11.60
C GLU A 91 5.34 0.78 -11.82
N LEU A 92 5.18 -0.03 -10.79
CA LEU A 92 5.33 -1.49 -10.88
C LEU A 92 4.28 -2.12 -11.81
N CYS A 93 3.02 -1.67 -11.79
CA CYS A 93 2.01 -2.15 -12.72
C CYS A 93 2.42 -1.90 -14.18
N LYS A 94 2.95 -0.72 -14.48
CA LYS A 94 3.45 -0.37 -15.82
C LYS A 94 4.62 -1.26 -16.23
N ASP A 95 5.61 -1.42 -15.36
CA ASP A 95 6.79 -2.24 -15.61
C ASP A 95 6.43 -3.72 -15.82
N ILE A 96 5.65 -4.31 -14.91
CA ILE A 96 5.23 -5.73 -14.97
C ILE A 96 4.44 -5.98 -16.25
N PHE A 97 3.48 -5.10 -16.58
CA PHE A 97 2.68 -5.23 -17.78
C PHE A 97 3.52 -5.07 -19.05
N SER A 98 4.49 -4.15 -19.08
CA SER A 98 5.40 -3.98 -20.23
C SER A 98 6.22 -5.23 -20.54
N ARG A 99 6.50 -6.05 -19.51
CA ARG A 99 7.18 -7.36 -19.64
C ARG A 99 6.22 -8.52 -19.99
N GLY A 100 4.95 -8.22 -20.32
CA GLY A 100 3.94 -9.21 -20.69
C GLY A 100 3.43 -10.06 -19.53
N LYS A 101 3.54 -9.54 -18.30
CA LYS A 101 3.08 -10.22 -17.08
C LYS A 101 1.86 -9.52 -16.49
N LEU A 102 1.09 -10.24 -15.68
CA LEU A 102 -0.05 -9.70 -14.95
C LEU A 102 0.42 -9.09 -13.61
N PRO A 103 0.26 -7.78 -13.37
CA PRO A 103 0.45 -7.24 -12.04
C PRO A 103 -0.70 -7.65 -11.12
N VAL A 104 -0.36 -8.12 -9.92
CA VAL A 104 -1.32 -8.58 -8.91
C VAL A 104 -1.09 -7.84 -7.61
N ILE A 105 -2.03 -6.98 -7.22
CA ILE A 105 -2.03 -6.32 -5.91
C ILE A 105 -2.54 -7.33 -4.89
N LEU A 106 -1.72 -7.70 -3.91
CA LEU A 106 -2.07 -8.69 -2.90
C LEU A 106 -1.81 -8.13 -1.50
N GLY A 107 -2.83 -8.08 -0.64
CA GLY A 107 -2.61 -7.63 0.73
C GLY A 107 -3.84 -7.49 1.60
N GLY A 108 -3.60 -7.02 2.82
CA GLY A 108 -4.63 -6.79 3.85
C GLY A 108 -4.85 -5.32 4.20
N THR A 109 -4.01 -4.40 3.70
CA THR A 109 -4.11 -2.97 4.02
C THR A 109 -5.16 -2.31 3.12
N GLY A 110 -6.42 -2.33 3.57
CA GLY A 110 -7.55 -1.80 2.79
C GLY A 110 -7.39 -0.34 2.40
N PHE A 111 -6.72 0.45 3.24
CA PHE A 111 -6.43 1.85 2.96
C PHE A 111 -5.54 2.02 1.71
N TYR A 112 -4.52 1.19 1.55
CA TYR A 112 -3.66 1.17 0.37
C TYR A 112 -4.43 0.80 -0.89
N ILE A 113 -5.19 -0.30 -0.82
CA ILE A 113 -5.96 -0.81 -1.95
C ILE A 113 -7.05 0.17 -2.37
N LYS A 114 -7.75 0.78 -1.40
CA LYS A 114 -8.75 1.82 -1.68
C LYS A 114 -8.16 2.97 -2.50
N HIS A 115 -7.04 3.52 -2.06
CA HIS A 115 -6.44 4.66 -2.75
C HIS A 115 -5.77 4.30 -4.07
N PHE A 116 -5.29 3.08 -4.22
CA PHE A 116 -4.82 2.57 -5.51
C PHE A 116 -5.98 2.45 -6.53
N MET A 117 -7.14 1.95 -6.11
CA MET A 117 -8.27 1.73 -7.01
C MET A 117 -9.06 3.01 -7.35
N TYR A 118 -9.19 3.91 -6.39
CA TYR A 118 -10.07 5.10 -6.52
C TYR A 118 -9.30 6.42 -6.62
N GLY A 119 -7.98 6.37 -6.51
CA GLY A 119 -7.11 7.54 -6.50
C GLY A 119 -6.93 8.16 -5.12
N MET A 120 -5.92 9.01 -5.02
CA MET A 120 -5.65 9.80 -3.82
C MET A 120 -6.55 11.04 -3.80
N PRO A 121 -7.08 11.42 -2.63
CA PRO A 121 -7.78 12.69 -2.52
C PRO A 121 -6.82 13.85 -2.82
N VAL A 122 -7.32 14.84 -3.53
CA VAL A 122 -6.57 16.09 -3.79
C VAL A 122 -6.65 16.94 -2.53
N THR A 123 -5.79 16.64 -1.58
CA THR A 123 -5.64 17.44 -0.35
C THR A 123 -4.37 18.27 -0.40
N PRO A 124 -4.37 19.51 0.09
CA PRO A 124 -3.15 20.27 0.26
C PRO A 124 -2.15 19.50 1.14
N GLN A 125 -0.87 19.59 0.78
CA GLN A 125 0.16 19.05 1.67
C GLN A 125 0.17 19.83 2.98
N ALA A 126 0.35 19.12 4.10
CA ALA A 126 0.44 19.75 5.41
C ALA A 126 1.68 20.67 5.46
N ASP A 127 1.46 21.96 5.70
CA ASP A 127 2.55 22.90 5.91
C ASP A 127 3.22 22.59 7.27
N PRO A 128 4.54 22.30 7.29
CA PRO A 128 5.27 22.01 8.53
C PRO A 128 5.16 23.11 9.57
N LEU A 129 5.09 24.39 9.16
CA LEU A 129 4.97 25.53 10.06
C LEU A 129 3.58 25.55 10.73
N ILE A 130 2.52 25.30 9.96
CA ILE A 130 1.16 25.20 10.51
C ILE A 130 1.08 24.02 11.48
N ARG A 131 1.68 22.87 11.12
CA ARG A 131 1.71 21.70 12.01
C ARG A 131 2.41 21.99 13.32
N ALA A 132 3.57 22.67 13.29
CA ALA A 132 4.29 23.07 14.49
C ALA A 132 3.47 24.02 15.38
N GLN A 133 2.82 25.04 14.78
CA GLN A 133 1.93 25.95 15.49
C GLN A 133 0.75 25.24 16.16
N LEU A 134 0.13 24.28 15.46
CA LEU A 134 -0.96 23.48 16.03
C LEU A 134 -0.49 22.57 17.17
N GLN A 135 0.71 22.00 17.07
CA GLN A 135 1.30 21.22 18.15
C GLN A 135 1.58 22.07 19.40
N GLU A 136 2.15 23.27 19.24
CA GLU A 136 2.37 24.21 20.34
C GLU A 136 1.04 24.64 20.97
N LYS A 137 0.05 24.96 20.14
CA LYS A 137 -1.30 25.29 20.59
C LYS A 137 -1.92 24.15 21.40
N MET A 138 -1.80 22.91 20.91
CA MET A 138 -2.32 21.72 21.61
C MET A 138 -1.67 21.53 22.98
N GLN A 139 -0.36 21.77 23.12
CA GLN A 139 0.34 21.72 24.41
C GLN A 139 -0.18 22.78 25.37
N ARG A 140 -0.56 23.96 24.88
CA ARG A 140 -1.03 25.09 25.69
C ARG A 140 -2.49 24.97 26.13
N VAL A 141 -3.39 24.57 25.22
CA VAL A 141 -4.84 24.58 25.46
C VAL A 141 -5.47 23.20 25.64
N GLY A 142 -4.75 22.15 25.32
CA GLY A 142 -5.20 20.76 25.42
C GLY A 142 -6.07 20.29 24.26
N ALA A 143 -6.21 18.97 24.12
CA ALA A 143 -6.93 18.34 23.03
C ALA A 143 -8.43 18.68 23.00
N ALA A 144 -9.08 18.78 24.17
CA ALA A 144 -10.50 19.08 24.26
C ALA A 144 -10.85 20.47 23.69
N ALA A 145 -10.01 21.48 23.97
CA ALA A 145 -10.21 22.82 23.43
C ALA A 145 -9.97 22.87 21.90
N MET A 146 -8.96 22.14 21.42
CA MET A 146 -8.70 22.01 19.99
C MET A 146 -9.85 21.31 19.25
N HIS A 147 -10.40 20.25 19.84
CA HIS A 147 -11.58 19.56 19.29
C HIS A 147 -12.80 20.45 19.23
N ALA A 148 -13.08 21.21 20.29
CA ALA A 148 -14.20 22.15 20.31
C ALA A 148 -14.07 23.25 19.23
N GLU A 149 -12.86 23.73 18.99
CA GLU A 149 -12.59 24.68 17.90
C GLU A 149 -12.80 24.04 16.52
N LEU A 150 -12.28 22.82 16.30
CA LEU A 150 -12.48 22.10 15.05
C LEU A 150 -13.97 21.84 14.77
N ALA A 151 -14.74 21.42 15.77
CA ALA A 151 -16.17 21.16 15.65
C ALA A 151 -16.98 22.39 15.23
N ALA A 152 -16.47 23.61 15.44
CA ALA A 152 -17.11 24.84 14.95
C ALA A 152 -16.96 25.03 13.43
N PHE A 153 -15.92 24.46 12.81
CA PHE A 153 -15.65 24.53 11.37
C PHE A 153 -16.06 23.25 10.64
N ASP A 154 -15.94 22.13 11.29
CA ASP A 154 -16.26 20.80 10.73
C ASP A 154 -17.01 19.95 11.79
N PRO A 155 -18.33 20.11 11.91
CA PRO A 155 -19.12 19.40 12.92
C PRO A 155 -19.35 17.92 12.61
N VAL A 156 -18.91 17.42 11.43
CA VAL A 156 -19.19 16.06 10.94
C VAL A 156 -17.97 15.14 11.06
N SER A 157 -16.76 15.68 11.22
CA SER A 157 -15.51 14.90 11.34
C SER A 157 -15.20 14.42 12.73
#